data_26fb3ab66b504d93df6a116b3af020e9
#
_entry.id   26fb3ab66b504d93df6a116b3af020e9
#
_cell.length_a   1.000
_cell.length_b   1.000
_cell.length_c   1.000
_cell.angle_alpha   90.00
_cell.angle_beta   90.00
_cell.angle_gamma   90.00
#
_symmetry.space_group_name_H-M   'P 1'
#
loop_
_entity.id
_entity.type
_entity.pdbx_description
1 polymer ?
#
loop_
_entity_poly.entity_id
_entity_poly.type
_entity_poly.pdbx_seq_one_letter_code
_entity_poly.pdbx_strand_id
1 'polypeptide(L)'
;CEHGCVYCFARPSHAYLDLSPGLDFETKLYAKTNAAERLRIELAKPSYRCSPIALGINTDAYQPIGRRYRVTRSLLEVLAECRHPVSLITKNALVLRDLDLLVPMAERGLATVYFSVTTLDNQLAAKMEPRASAPHARLKAIRALSEAGVPVGTMVAPVIPMVTDRDLEAILEAAYDAGARAAGYVLLRLPHELKE
;
A
#
# COMPACT_ATOMS: atom_id res chain seq x y z
N CYS A 1 -9.49 7.92 0.44
CA CYS A 1 -9.02 6.65 -0.16
C CYS A 1 -10.18 5.70 -0.40
N GLU A 2 -10.33 5.20 -1.62
CA GLU A 2 -11.46 4.34 -2.00
C GLU A 2 -11.54 3.01 -1.25
N HIS A 3 -10.47 2.49 -0.67
CA HIS A 3 -10.54 1.22 0.07
C HIS A 3 -11.53 1.26 1.22
N GLY A 4 -11.76 2.43 1.83
CA GLY A 4 -12.79 2.61 2.83
C GLY A 4 -12.53 1.87 4.14
N CYS A 5 -11.27 1.62 4.48
CA CYS A 5 -10.93 0.93 5.72
C CYS A 5 -11.51 1.69 6.92
N VAL A 6 -12.29 0.99 7.76
CA VAL A 6 -12.99 1.60 8.90
C VAL A 6 -12.03 2.13 9.97
N TYR A 7 -10.87 1.52 10.10
CA TYR A 7 -9.82 1.84 11.09
C TYR A 7 -8.74 2.80 10.55
N CYS A 8 -8.92 3.40 9.35
CA CYS A 8 -7.83 4.08 8.66
C CYS A 8 -7.36 5.33 9.40
N PHE A 9 -6.13 5.33 9.89
CA PHE A 9 -5.52 6.48 10.58
C PHE A 9 -5.35 7.72 9.69
N ALA A 10 -5.41 7.55 8.36
CA ALA A 10 -5.25 8.65 7.41
C ALA A 10 -6.53 9.48 7.20
N ARG A 11 -7.69 9.05 7.72
CA ARG A 11 -8.98 9.75 7.57
C ARG A 11 -8.91 11.23 7.95
N PRO A 12 -8.28 11.66 9.06
CA PRO A 12 -8.16 13.06 9.41
C PRO A 12 -7.40 13.92 8.41
N SER A 13 -6.66 13.33 7.48
CA SER A 13 -5.97 14.10 6.43
C SER A 13 -6.92 14.88 5.51
N HIS A 14 -8.21 14.50 5.46
CA HIS A 14 -9.22 15.25 4.71
C HIS A 14 -9.58 16.59 5.37
N ALA A 15 -9.33 16.76 6.66
CA ALA A 15 -9.51 18.05 7.34
C ALA A 15 -8.65 19.19 6.74
N TYR A 16 -7.46 18.86 6.17
CA TYR A 16 -6.66 19.83 5.42
C TYR A 16 -7.32 20.37 4.14
N LEU A 17 -8.42 19.74 3.74
CA LEU A 17 -9.22 20.10 2.55
C LEU A 17 -10.62 20.59 2.95
N ASP A 18 -10.84 20.89 4.21
CA ASP A 18 -12.15 21.24 4.80
C ASP A 18 -13.22 20.16 4.54
N LEU A 19 -12.80 18.89 4.54
CA LEU A 19 -13.66 17.72 4.32
C LEU A 19 -13.73 16.84 5.55
N SER A 20 -14.86 16.12 5.69
CA SER A 20 -15.09 15.18 6.79
C SER A 20 -14.14 13.98 6.71
N PRO A 21 -13.59 13.47 7.82
CA PRO A 21 -12.85 12.21 7.88
C PRO A 21 -13.74 10.98 7.68
N GLY A 22 -15.05 11.13 7.67
CA GLY A 22 -16.03 10.07 7.44
C GLY A 22 -16.12 9.69 5.96
N LEU A 23 -17.34 9.79 5.41
CA LEU A 23 -17.64 9.37 4.04
C LEU A 23 -16.90 10.20 2.98
N ASP A 24 -16.60 11.48 3.24
CA ASP A 24 -15.84 12.32 2.30
C ASP A 24 -14.46 11.73 2.01
N PHE A 25 -13.79 11.12 3.01
CA PHE A 25 -12.50 10.47 2.81
C PHE A 25 -12.55 9.34 1.76
N GLU A 26 -13.69 8.72 1.57
CA GLU A 26 -13.88 7.59 0.66
C GLU A 26 -14.44 7.99 -0.70
N THR A 27 -15.15 9.13 -0.77
CA THR A 27 -15.94 9.55 -1.95
C THR A 27 -15.39 10.79 -2.64
N LYS A 28 -14.77 11.71 -1.90
CA LYS A 28 -14.16 12.93 -2.46
C LYS A 28 -12.66 12.71 -2.61
N LEU A 29 -12.27 12.13 -3.75
CA LEU A 29 -10.90 11.70 -4.00
C LEU A 29 -10.13 12.72 -4.84
N TYR A 30 -8.84 12.84 -4.54
CA TYR A 30 -7.93 13.73 -5.26
C TYR A 30 -6.80 12.91 -5.88
N ALA A 31 -6.68 12.97 -7.20
CA ALA A 31 -5.58 12.38 -7.94
C ALA A 31 -4.55 13.45 -8.30
N LYS A 32 -3.33 13.30 -7.82
CA LYS A 32 -2.19 14.19 -8.12
C LYS A 32 -1.63 13.84 -9.49
N THR A 33 -2.32 14.24 -10.57
CA THR A 33 -1.97 13.85 -11.94
C THR A 33 -0.62 14.37 -12.42
N ASN A 34 -0.10 15.43 -11.82
CA ASN A 34 1.22 16.00 -12.10
C ASN A 34 2.33 15.47 -11.17
N ALA A 35 2.07 14.41 -10.40
CA ALA A 35 3.03 13.91 -9.40
C ALA A 35 4.36 13.46 -10.03
N ALA A 36 4.33 12.79 -11.17
CA ALA A 36 5.53 12.34 -11.87
C ALA A 36 6.41 13.52 -12.33
N GLU A 37 5.81 14.57 -12.88
CA GLU A 37 6.53 15.80 -13.26
C GLU A 37 7.19 16.44 -12.04
N ARG A 38 6.45 16.58 -10.95
CA ARG A 38 6.96 17.15 -9.70
C ARG A 38 8.08 16.31 -9.11
N LEU A 39 7.97 15.00 -9.17
CA LEU A 39 9.02 14.08 -8.72
C LEU A 39 10.30 14.28 -9.54
N ARG A 40 10.22 14.38 -10.88
CA ARG A 40 11.39 14.65 -11.74
C ARG A 40 12.11 15.95 -11.34
N ILE A 41 11.34 17.01 -11.11
CA ILE A 41 11.89 18.32 -10.69
C ILE A 41 12.60 18.18 -9.33
N GLU A 42 12.00 17.43 -8.39
CA GLU A 42 12.58 17.24 -7.05
C GLU A 42 13.87 16.43 -7.11
N LEU A 43 13.88 15.32 -7.85
CA LEU A 43 15.05 14.44 -7.99
C LEU A 43 16.22 15.14 -8.72
N ALA A 44 15.94 16.13 -9.58
CA ALA A 44 16.94 16.88 -10.32
C ALA A 44 17.63 17.98 -9.49
N LYS A 45 17.16 18.28 -8.29
CA LYS A 45 17.76 19.34 -7.45
C LYS A 45 19.17 18.94 -7.00
N PRO A 46 20.16 19.83 -7.08
CA PRO A 46 21.52 19.55 -6.57
C PRO A 46 21.57 19.24 -5.06
N SER A 47 20.59 19.74 -4.31
CA SER A 47 20.45 19.49 -2.87
C SER A 47 19.77 18.17 -2.54
N TYR A 48 19.22 17.47 -3.53
CA TYR A 48 18.51 16.20 -3.28
C TYR A 48 19.48 15.14 -2.72
N ARG A 49 19.03 14.45 -1.68
CA ARG A 49 19.75 13.31 -1.11
C ARG A 49 18.91 12.06 -1.28
N CYS A 50 19.44 11.09 -2.01
CA CYS A 50 18.74 9.85 -2.30
C CYS A 50 18.51 9.04 -1.01
N SER A 51 17.24 8.72 -0.76
CA SER A 51 16.81 7.76 0.26
C SER A 51 15.55 7.05 -0.24
N PRO A 52 15.28 5.79 0.19
CA PRO A 52 14.13 5.06 -0.30
C PRO A 52 12.82 5.82 -0.12
N ILE A 53 12.03 5.94 -1.18
CA ILE A 53 10.70 6.54 -1.14
C ILE A 53 9.69 5.46 -0.80
N ALA A 54 8.88 5.68 0.25
CA ALA A 54 7.78 4.78 0.60
C ALA A 54 6.47 5.29 0.02
N LEU A 55 5.85 4.52 -0.87
CA LEU A 55 4.54 4.80 -1.47
C LEU A 55 3.45 3.97 -0.80
N GLY A 56 2.29 4.56 -0.58
CA GLY A 56 1.15 3.88 0.04
C GLY A 56 1.06 4.02 1.56
N ILE A 57 1.82 4.93 2.16
CA ILE A 57 1.85 5.13 3.61
C ILE A 57 0.58 5.82 4.11
N ASN A 58 0.13 6.89 3.46
CA ASN A 58 -1.06 7.64 3.88
C ASN A 58 -2.34 7.09 3.23
N THR A 59 -2.36 7.00 1.91
CA THR A 59 -3.42 6.35 1.14
C THR A 59 -2.82 5.25 0.28
N ASP A 60 -3.59 4.21 -0.02
CA ASP A 60 -3.07 3.08 -0.78
C ASP A 60 -2.59 3.50 -2.17
N ALA A 61 -1.43 3.00 -2.58
CA ALA A 61 -0.82 3.27 -3.87
C ALA A 61 -1.63 2.69 -5.04
N TYR A 62 -2.44 1.65 -4.80
CA TYR A 62 -3.21 0.93 -5.81
C TYR A 62 -4.72 0.89 -5.52
N GLN A 63 -5.26 1.94 -4.91
CA GLN A 63 -6.70 2.06 -4.74
C GLN A 63 -7.42 2.08 -6.10
N PRO A 64 -8.74 1.76 -6.20
CA PRO A 64 -9.45 1.57 -7.46
C PRO A 64 -9.33 2.71 -8.48
N ILE A 65 -9.33 3.98 -8.03
CA ILE A 65 -9.13 5.16 -8.88
C ILE A 65 -7.80 5.11 -9.67
N GLY A 66 -6.82 4.39 -9.17
CA GLY A 66 -5.54 4.16 -9.84
C GLY A 66 -5.66 3.39 -11.16
N ARG A 67 -6.79 2.72 -11.42
CA ARG A 67 -7.06 2.12 -12.75
C ARG A 67 -7.18 3.19 -13.83
N ARG A 68 -7.78 4.32 -13.49
CA ARG A 68 -8.01 5.45 -14.41
C ARG A 68 -6.79 6.37 -14.53
N TYR A 69 -6.28 6.85 -13.40
CA TYR A 69 -5.26 7.91 -13.38
C TYR A 69 -3.83 7.41 -13.44
N ARG A 70 -3.56 6.15 -13.07
CA ARG A 70 -2.25 5.49 -13.11
C ARG A 70 -1.10 6.29 -12.48
N VAL A 71 -1.39 7.08 -11.45
CA VAL A 71 -0.40 7.96 -10.82
C VAL A 71 0.78 7.16 -10.25
N THR A 72 0.51 6.03 -9.58
CA THR A 72 1.59 5.18 -9.05
C THR A 72 2.49 4.66 -10.18
N ARG A 73 1.93 4.22 -11.31
CA ARG A 73 2.71 3.77 -12.45
C ARG A 73 3.61 4.88 -12.99
N SER A 74 3.07 6.09 -13.18
CA SER A 74 3.89 7.21 -13.67
C SER A 74 5.00 7.62 -12.70
N LEU A 75 4.79 7.45 -11.40
CA LEU A 75 5.87 7.63 -10.40
C LEU A 75 6.93 6.54 -10.51
N LEU A 76 6.52 5.26 -10.68
CA LEU A 76 7.45 4.14 -10.86
C LEU A 76 8.29 4.28 -12.12
N GLU A 77 7.72 4.77 -13.23
CA GLU A 77 8.47 5.06 -14.45
C GLU A 77 9.59 6.07 -14.20
N VAL A 78 9.31 7.16 -13.49
CA VAL A 78 10.34 8.15 -13.08
C VAL A 78 11.39 7.53 -12.17
N LEU A 79 10.97 6.76 -11.17
CA LEU A 79 11.90 6.13 -10.22
C LEU A 79 12.79 5.09 -10.91
N ALA A 80 12.25 4.31 -11.87
CA ALA A 80 13.01 3.37 -12.66
C ALA A 80 14.06 4.06 -13.54
N GLU A 81 13.69 5.14 -14.25
CA GLU A 81 14.60 5.96 -15.06
C GLU A 81 15.73 6.55 -14.22
N CYS A 82 15.40 7.08 -13.04
CA CYS A 82 16.39 7.68 -12.12
C CYS A 82 17.16 6.64 -11.29
N ARG A 83 16.86 5.35 -11.42
CA ARG A 83 17.41 4.26 -10.58
C ARG A 83 17.24 4.55 -9.08
N HIS A 84 16.07 5.06 -8.71
CA HIS A 84 15.78 5.50 -7.35
C HIS A 84 15.08 4.38 -6.56
N PRO A 85 15.52 4.08 -5.31
CA PRO A 85 14.92 3.03 -4.51
C PRO A 85 13.50 3.41 -4.05
N VAL A 86 12.60 2.41 -4.08
CA VAL A 86 11.20 2.54 -3.70
C VAL A 86 10.73 1.35 -2.88
N SER A 87 9.90 1.61 -1.89
CA SER A 87 9.12 0.62 -1.16
C SER A 87 7.63 0.91 -1.36
N LEU A 88 6.87 -0.09 -1.75
CA LEU A 88 5.43 0.00 -1.95
C LEU A 88 4.69 -0.69 -0.81
N ILE A 89 3.62 -0.07 -0.30
CA ILE A 89 2.71 -0.72 0.64
C ILE A 89 1.30 -0.67 0.04
N THR A 90 0.63 -1.83 -0.03
CA THR A 90 -0.70 -1.91 -0.62
C THR A 90 -1.56 -3.02 -0.02
N LYS A 91 -2.88 -2.87 -0.17
CA LYS A 91 -3.90 -3.90 0.07
C LYS A 91 -4.51 -4.43 -1.24
N ASN A 92 -3.93 -4.04 -2.40
CA ASN A 92 -4.55 -4.32 -3.68
C ASN A 92 -3.64 -5.11 -4.62
N ALA A 93 -4.16 -6.24 -5.13
CA ALA A 93 -3.48 -7.07 -6.13
C ALA A 93 -3.22 -6.33 -7.47
N LEU A 94 -3.78 -5.13 -7.66
CA LEU A 94 -3.53 -4.30 -8.84
C LEU A 94 -2.05 -3.93 -9.04
N VAL A 95 -1.21 -4.07 -8.02
CA VAL A 95 0.25 -3.89 -8.13
C VAL A 95 0.87 -4.81 -9.19
N LEU A 96 0.29 -5.97 -9.44
CA LEU A 96 0.77 -6.93 -10.44
C LEU A 96 0.78 -6.37 -11.87
N ARG A 97 -0.01 -5.34 -12.17
CA ARG A 97 0.01 -4.69 -13.49
C ARG A 97 1.31 -3.96 -13.81
N ASP A 98 2.10 -3.63 -12.77
CA ASP A 98 3.34 -2.86 -12.90
C ASP A 98 4.60 -3.74 -12.70
N LEU A 99 4.46 -5.08 -12.85
CA LEU A 99 5.57 -6.04 -12.80
C LEU A 99 6.66 -5.73 -13.82
N ASP A 100 6.31 -5.21 -14.97
CA ASP A 100 7.23 -4.79 -16.03
C ASP A 100 8.22 -3.69 -15.57
N LEU A 101 7.85 -2.89 -14.57
CA LEU A 101 8.73 -1.89 -13.93
C LEU A 101 9.39 -2.45 -12.66
N LEU A 102 8.61 -3.20 -11.86
CA LEU A 102 9.07 -3.67 -10.54
C LEU A 102 10.16 -4.74 -10.66
N VAL A 103 10.08 -5.65 -11.63
CA VAL A 103 11.06 -6.73 -11.81
C VAL A 103 12.45 -6.17 -12.14
N PRO A 104 12.65 -5.32 -13.17
CA PRO A 104 13.97 -4.76 -13.44
C PRO A 104 14.51 -3.85 -12.33
N MET A 105 13.63 -3.22 -11.55
CA MET A 105 14.04 -2.45 -10.38
C MET A 105 14.48 -3.37 -9.24
N ALA A 106 13.76 -4.48 -9.01
CA ALA A 106 14.08 -5.46 -7.98
C ALA A 106 15.41 -6.17 -8.24
N GLU A 107 15.73 -6.53 -9.49
CA GLU A 107 17.01 -7.10 -9.90
C GLU A 107 18.21 -6.19 -9.52
N ARG A 108 17.96 -4.89 -9.38
CA ARG A 108 18.96 -3.88 -8.97
C ARG A 108 18.88 -3.53 -7.48
N GLY A 109 18.04 -4.22 -6.71
CA GLY A 109 17.81 -3.91 -5.30
C GLY A 109 17.06 -2.60 -5.05
N LEU A 110 16.30 -2.10 -6.03
CA LEU A 110 15.65 -0.79 -5.99
C LEU A 110 14.13 -0.86 -5.71
N ALA A 111 13.53 -2.04 -5.67
CA ALA A 111 12.10 -2.18 -5.40
C ALA A 111 11.82 -3.25 -4.35
N THR A 112 10.89 -2.95 -3.45
CA THR A 112 10.33 -3.89 -2.48
C THR A 112 8.84 -3.63 -2.35
N VAL A 113 8.03 -4.68 -2.23
CA VAL A 113 6.58 -4.56 -2.07
C VAL A 113 6.13 -5.16 -0.76
N TYR A 114 5.33 -4.44 0.01
CA TYR A 114 4.69 -4.95 1.21
C TYR A 114 3.18 -5.05 1.01
N PHE A 115 2.64 -6.23 1.31
CA PHE A 115 1.19 -6.41 1.36
C PHE A 115 0.66 -6.30 2.79
N SER A 116 -0.34 -5.42 3.00
CA SER A 116 -1.07 -5.42 4.26
C SER A 116 -2.09 -6.55 4.25
N VAL A 117 -1.95 -7.49 5.20
CA VAL A 117 -2.90 -8.58 5.46
C VAL A 117 -3.31 -8.49 6.92
N THR A 118 -4.55 -8.08 7.18
CA THR A 118 -5.06 -7.80 8.53
C THR A 118 -5.82 -8.97 9.15
N THR A 119 -6.35 -9.85 8.31
CA THR A 119 -7.04 -11.09 8.69
C THR A 119 -7.05 -12.03 7.50
N LEU A 120 -7.24 -13.33 7.74
CA LEU A 120 -7.50 -14.34 6.71
C LEU A 120 -9.01 -14.60 6.51
N ASP A 121 -9.85 -14.07 7.41
CA ASP A 121 -11.31 -14.18 7.31
C ASP A 121 -11.84 -13.19 6.25
N ASN A 122 -12.42 -13.73 5.19
CA ASN A 122 -12.99 -12.95 4.09
C ASN A 122 -14.19 -12.08 4.53
N GLN A 123 -15.00 -12.54 5.49
CA GLN A 123 -16.17 -11.80 5.97
C GLN A 123 -15.74 -10.61 6.82
N LEU A 124 -14.77 -10.83 7.70
CA LEU A 124 -14.18 -9.76 8.50
C LEU A 124 -13.46 -8.75 7.61
N ALA A 125 -12.65 -9.21 6.66
CA ALA A 125 -11.96 -8.34 5.70
C ALA A 125 -12.94 -7.47 4.88
N ALA A 126 -14.05 -8.04 4.41
CA ALA A 126 -15.06 -7.29 3.67
C ALA A 126 -15.75 -6.20 4.50
N LYS A 127 -15.90 -6.40 5.81
CA LYS A 127 -16.44 -5.40 6.74
C LYS A 127 -15.41 -4.30 7.06
N MET A 128 -14.16 -4.70 7.26
CA MET A 128 -13.10 -3.77 7.69
C MET A 128 -12.48 -2.98 6.53
N GLU A 129 -12.44 -3.56 5.33
CA GLU A 129 -11.70 -3.06 4.15
C GLU A 129 -12.52 -3.30 2.87
N PRO A 130 -13.71 -2.71 2.74
CA PRO A 130 -14.76 -3.14 1.80
C PRO A 130 -14.37 -3.11 0.32
N ARG A 131 -13.39 -2.29 -0.06
CA ARG A 131 -12.95 -2.14 -1.47
C ARG A 131 -11.47 -2.49 -1.69
N ALA A 132 -10.83 -3.09 -0.70
CA ALA A 132 -9.51 -3.68 -0.86
C ALA A 132 -9.61 -5.10 -1.47
N SER A 133 -8.49 -5.64 -1.94
CA SER A 133 -8.46 -7.04 -2.39
C SER A 133 -8.72 -7.99 -1.23
N ALA A 134 -9.46 -9.06 -1.46
CA ALA A 134 -9.70 -10.10 -0.46
C ALA A 134 -8.37 -10.74 0.01
N PRO A 135 -8.28 -11.26 1.25
CA PRO A 135 -7.06 -11.84 1.79
C PRO A 135 -6.40 -12.87 0.88
N HIS A 136 -7.16 -13.81 0.32
CA HIS A 136 -6.63 -14.81 -0.60
C HIS A 136 -6.04 -14.21 -1.89
N ALA A 137 -6.59 -13.10 -2.38
CA ALA A 137 -6.06 -12.42 -3.56
C ALA A 137 -4.75 -11.68 -3.23
N ARG A 138 -4.60 -11.18 -2.00
CA ARG A 138 -3.34 -10.59 -1.51
C ARG A 138 -2.25 -11.65 -1.40
N LEU A 139 -2.55 -12.83 -0.84
CA LEU A 139 -1.59 -13.96 -0.78
C LEU A 139 -1.18 -14.44 -2.18
N LYS A 140 -2.13 -14.55 -3.12
CA LYS A 140 -1.80 -14.84 -4.53
C LYS A 140 -0.89 -13.78 -5.15
N ALA A 141 -1.11 -12.50 -4.84
CA ALA A 141 -0.26 -11.42 -5.35
C ALA A 141 1.14 -11.43 -4.72
N ILE A 142 1.26 -11.77 -3.43
CA ILE A 142 2.56 -12.02 -2.77
C ILE A 142 3.32 -13.11 -3.52
N ARG A 143 2.65 -14.25 -3.81
CA ARG A 143 3.25 -15.36 -4.54
C ARG A 143 3.72 -14.95 -5.94
N ALA A 144 2.88 -14.30 -6.70
CA ALA A 144 3.20 -13.85 -8.06
C ALA A 144 4.39 -12.87 -8.10
N LEU A 145 4.48 -11.93 -7.15
CA LEU A 145 5.62 -11.03 -7.03
C LEU A 145 6.90 -11.78 -6.66
N SER A 146 6.82 -12.69 -5.69
CA SER A 146 7.96 -13.51 -5.25
C SER A 146 8.48 -14.39 -6.38
N GLU A 147 7.60 -15.07 -7.13
CA GLU A 147 7.94 -15.89 -8.29
C GLU A 147 8.56 -15.05 -9.41
N ALA A 148 8.15 -13.80 -9.56
CA ALA A 148 8.74 -12.83 -10.49
C ALA A 148 10.08 -12.23 -10.02
N GLY A 149 10.60 -12.63 -8.84
CA GLY A 149 11.86 -12.13 -8.30
C GLY A 149 11.77 -10.78 -7.59
N VAL A 150 10.57 -10.25 -7.33
CA VAL A 150 10.39 -9.02 -6.57
C VAL A 150 10.40 -9.32 -5.06
N PRO A 151 11.28 -8.71 -4.26
CA PRO A 151 11.27 -8.87 -2.80
C PRO A 151 9.92 -8.47 -2.21
N VAL A 152 9.29 -9.37 -1.45
CA VAL A 152 7.98 -9.14 -0.85
C VAL A 152 8.01 -9.33 0.66
N GLY A 153 7.33 -8.42 1.36
CA GLY A 153 7.03 -8.53 2.78
C GLY A 153 5.52 -8.48 3.06
N THR A 154 5.15 -8.78 4.28
CA THR A 154 3.79 -8.61 4.78
C THR A 154 3.73 -7.61 5.92
N MET A 155 2.65 -6.84 5.98
CA MET A 155 2.33 -5.92 7.07
C MET A 155 1.03 -6.38 7.74
N VAL A 156 1.10 -6.84 8.98
CA VAL A 156 -0.10 -7.05 9.79
C VAL A 156 -0.47 -5.73 10.45
N ALA A 157 -1.18 -4.91 9.69
CA ALA A 157 -1.45 -3.52 10.06
C ALA A 157 -2.88 -3.08 9.69
N PRO A 158 -3.72 -2.84 10.71
CA PRO A 158 -3.44 -2.93 12.14
C PRO A 158 -3.60 -4.34 12.72
N VAL A 159 -2.87 -4.61 13.79
CA VAL A 159 -3.25 -5.65 14.76
C VAL A 159 -4.28 -5.04 15.69
N ILE A 160 -5.48 -5.64 15.75
CA ILE A 160 -6.60 -5.17 16.57
C ILE A 160 -6.81 -6.19 17.70
N PRO A 161 -6.53 -5.81 18.97
CA PRO A 161 -6.71 -6.72 20.10
C PRO A 161 -8.11 -7.34 20.15
N MET A 162 -8.19 -8.64 20.44
CA MET A 162 -9.41 -9.46 20.49
C MET A 162 -10.17 -9.62 19.15
N VAL A 163 -9.69 -9.03 18.06
CA VAL A 163 -10.33 -9.11 16.73
C VAL A 163 -9.42 -9.81 15.72
N THR A 164 -8.21 -9.27 15.49
CA THR A 164 -7.27 -9.79 14.48
C THR A 164 -5.95 -10.28 15.06
N ASP A 165 -5.68 -10.04 16.34
CA ASP A 165 -4.46 -10.47 17.03
C ASP A 165 -4.28 -11.99 17.06
N ARG A 166 -5.38 -12.74 17.19
CA ARG A 166 -5.40 -14.20 17.12
C ARG A 166 -4.98 -14.78 15.78
N ASP A 167 -5.08 -14.00 14.71
CA ASP A 167 -4.76 -14.43 13.34
C ASP A 167 -3.29 -14.17 12.99
N LEU A 168 -2.52 -13.51 13.86
CA LEU A 168 -1.17 -13.01 13.57
C LEU A 168 -0.23 -14.12 13.06
N GLU A 169 -0.14 -15.22 13.78
CA GLU A 169 0.74 -16.33 13.42
C GLU A 169 0.32 -16.97 12.10
N ALA A 170 -0.98 -17.23 11.93
CA ALA A 170 -1.52 -17.81 10.70
C ALA A 170 -1.31 -16.89 9.47
N ILE A 171 -1.41 -15.57 9.65
CA ILE A 171 -1.11 -14.59 8.59
C ILE A 171 0.37 -14.64 8.22
N LEU A 172 1.27 -14.70 9.20
CA LEU A 172 2.71 -14.76 8.96
C LEU A 172 3.09 -16.05 8.24
N GLU A 173 2.55 -17.19 8.65
CA GLU A 173 2.76 -18.49 8.00
C GLU A 173 2.26 -18.47 6.55
N ALA A 174 1.01 -18.06 6.33
CA ALA A 174 0.43 -17.98 4.99
C ALA A 174 1.19 -17.02 4.06
N ALA A 175 1.68 -15.89 4.58
CA ALA A 175 2.49 -14.94 3.82
C ALA A 175 3.87 -15.52 3.50
N TYR A 176 4.51 -16.21 4.44
CA TYR A 176 5.79 -16.90 4.24
C TYR A 176 5.67 -17.98 3.16
N ASP A 177 4.64 -18.81 3.23
CA ASP A 177 4.35 -19.86 2.23
C ASP A 177 4.05 -19.27 0.84
N ALA A 178 3.50 -18.06 0.81
CA ALA A 178 3.32 -17.32 -0.43
C ALA A 178 4.60 -16.65 -0.96
N GLY A 179 5.69 -16.66 -0.19
CA GLY A 179 7.00 -16.15 -0.62
C GLY A 179 7.42 -14.84 0.05
N ALA A 180 6.68 -14.29 1.01
CA ALA A 180 7.15 -13.15 1.79
C ALA A 180 8.38 -13.52 2.64
N ARG A 181 9.35 -12.60 2.75
CA ARG A 181 10.60 -12.82 3.50
C ARG A 181 10.87 -11.72 4.54
N ALA A 182 9.94 -10.77 4.65
CA ALA A 182 9.95 -9.73 5.67
C ALA A 182 8.54 -9.57 6.24
N ALA A 183 8.45 -9.21 7.50
CA ALA A 183 7.18 -8.93 8.14
C ALA A 183 7.29 -7.72 9.05
N GLY A 184 6.19 -6.97 9.17
CA GLY A 184 6.03 -5.90 10.14
C GLY A 184 4.61 -5.87 10.68
N TYR A 185 4.42 -5.18 11.79
CA TYR A 185 3.09 -5.00 12.37
C TYR A 185 2.92 -3.57 12.90
N VAL A 186 1.67 -3.15 13.01
CA VAL A 186 1.30 -1.89 13.68
C VAL A 186 0.07 -2.18 14.53
N LEU A 187 0.12 -1.85 15.82
CA LEU A 187 -1.07 -1.89 16.67
C LEU A 187 -2.08 -0.83 16.22
N LEU A 188 -3.36 -1.12 16.39
CA LEU A 188 -4.44 -0.21 16.07
C LEU A 188 -4.21 1.17 16.72
N ARG A 189 -4.29 2.21 15.91
CA ARG A 189 -4.27 3.61 16.34
C ARG A 189 -5.49 4.30 15.77
N LEU A 190 -6.38 4.75 16.63
CA LEU A 190 -7.55 5.53 16.26
C LEU A 190 -7.27 7.00 16.58
N PRO A 191 -7.19 7.87 15.58
CA PRO A 191 -7.20 9.32 15.80
C PRO A 191 -8.48 9.74 16.54
N HIS A 192 -8.47 10.94 17.12
CA HIS A 192 -9.56 11.42 17.99
C HIS A 192 -10.94 11.30 17.34
N GLU A 193 -11.06 11.61 16.05
CA GLU A 193 -12.32 11.59 15.31
C GLU A 193 -12.81 10.17 14.94
N LEU A 194 -12.01 9.14 15.22
CA LEU A 194 -12.37 7.74 14.93
C LEU A 194 -12.64 6.92 16.19
N LYS A 195 -12.68 7.55 17.36
CA LYS A 195 -12.97 6.89 18.64
C LYS A 195 -14.46 6.82 18.97
N GLU A 196 -15.27 7.60 18.27
CA GLU A 196 -16.72 7.66 18.35
C GLU A 196 -17.37 6.80 17.26
#